data_0a4b60b3e88a023ce126d45a127cf16c
#
_entry.id   0a4b60b3e88a023ce126d45a127cf16c
#
_cell.length_a   1.000
_cell.length_b   1.000
_cell.length_c   1.000
_cell.angle_alpha   90.00
_cell.angle_beta   90.00
_cell.angle_gamma   90.00
#
_symmetry.space_group_name_H-M   'P 1'
#
loop_
_entity.id
_entity.type
_entity.pdbx_description
1 polymer ?
#
loop_
_entity_poly.entity_id
_entity_poly.type
_entity_poly.pdbx_seq_one_letter_code
_entity_poly.pdbx_strand_id
1 'polypeptide(L)'
;PVPLRKIDRKREKNPGWYKGNDILGMMMYTDAFAGTLQGVKEKLDYVKSCGVNYLHMMPLLESPKGRDDGGYAVADFRKVKPELGTIEDLKELTSLCHEQGISCCLDFVMNHTSEDHAWAKAARAGDPQARSRYFFYDNWDIPNKYEETTPQVFPTTAPGNFTWLPDCNQVVMTTFYPYQWDLNYANCMVFNDMVDNMLFLTNCGIDVIRLDAVPYIWKELGTKSRNLPQVHTLVRMMRLVSEIVCPGVLLLGEVVMEPAKVLPYFGSVDKPECHMLYNVTTMASTWNTIATKDVGLLRRQMDQVCALPNEYVFLNYLRCHDDIG
;
A
#
# COMPACT_ATOMS: atom_id res chain seq x y z
N PRO A 1 -20.91 -8.87 -2.50
CA PRO A 1 -21.62 -9.96 -1.82
C PRO A 1 -22.55 -9.45 -0.71
N VAL A 2 -23.65 -10.17 -0.42
CA VAL A 2 -24.64 -9.75 0.60
C VAL A 2 -24.03 -9.59 2.00
N PRO A 3 -23.13 -10.47 2.45
CA PRO A 3 -22.48 -10.31 3.76
C PRO A 3 -21.68 -9.00 3.87
N LEU A 4 -20.90 -8.63 2.86
CA LEU A 4 -20.09 -7.41 2.86
C LEU A 4 -20.98 -6.15 2.88
N ARG A 5 -22.08 -6.13 2.14
CA ARG A 5 -23.06 -5.02 2.21
C ARG A 5 -23.67 -4.83 3.60
N LYS A 6 -23.79 -5.89 4.39
CA LYS A 6 -24.25 -5.76 5.79
C LYS A 6 -23.17 -5.08 6.66
N ILE A 7 -21.91 -5.41 6.42
CA ILE A 7 -20.78 -4.77 7.09
C ILE A 7 -20.73 -3.28 6.72
N ASP A 8 -20.80 -2.95 5.43
CA ASP A 8 -20.84 -1.57 4.95
C ASP A 8 -21.94 -0.76 5.65
N ARG A 9 -23.20 -1.25 5.62
CA ARG A 9 -24.34 -0.59 6.28
C ARG A 9 -24.16 -0.41 7.79
N LYS A 10 -23.46 -1.34 8.46
CA LYS A 10 -23.13 -1.21 9.89
C LYS A 10 -22.11 -0.09 10.11
N ARG A 11 -21.10 -0.03 9.26
CA ARG A 11 -20.01 0.97 9.33
C ARG A 11 -20.48 2.35 8.90
N GLU A 12 -21.35 2.46 7.91
CA GLU A 12 -21.99 3.74 7.54
C GLU A 12 -22.77 4.38 8.71
N LYS A 13 -23.38 3.56 9.56
CA LYS A 13 -24.05 4.04 10.79
C LYS A 13 -23.07 4.45 11.90
N ASN A 14 -21.84 3.99 11.83
CA ASN A 14 -20.77 4.31 12.74
C ASN A 14 -19.47 4.59 11.94
N PRO A 15 -19.37 5.70 11.22
CA PRO A 15 -18.25 5.99 10.34
C PRO A 15 -16.91 6.13 11.08
N GLY A 16 -16.95 6.31 12.40
CA GLY A 16 -15.78 6.32 13.27
C GLY A 16 -15.38 4.94 13.83
N TRP A 17 -15.87 3.85 13.29
CA TRP A 17 -15.66 2.50 13.82
C TRP A 17 -14.17 2.12 14.02
N TYR A 18 -13.27 2.75 13.28
CA TYR A 18 -11.82 2.52 13.32
C TYR A 18 -11.06 3.52 14.21
N LYS A 19 -11.75 4.48 14.83
CA LYS A 19 -11.15 5.55 15.66
C LYS A 19 -11.04 5.17 17.14
N GLY A 20 -11.61 4.05 17.54
CA GLY A 20 -11.62 3.58 18.93
C GLY A 20 -10.24 3.10 19.40
N ASN A 21 -10.03 3.13 20.73
CA ASN A 21 -8.83 2.60 21.38
C ASN A 21 -8.90 1.10 21.65
N ASP A 22 -9.93 0.44 21.17
CA ASP A 22 -10.21 -0.99 21.31
C ASP A 22 -9.65 -1.81 20.12
N ILE A 23 -8.99 -1.16 19.16
CA ILE A 23 -8.39 -1.85 18.02
C ILE A 23 -6.96 -2.25 18.36
N LEU A 24 -6.72 -3.55 18.36
CA LEU A 24 -5.39 -4.16 18.45
C LEU A 24 -5.07 -4.89 17.15
N GLY A 25 -4.00 -4.44 16.47
CA GLY A 25 -3.55 -5.02 15.22
C GLY A 25 -2.43 -6.05 15.40
N MET A 26 -2.45 -7.05 14.52
CA MET A 26 -1.33 -7.97 14.28
C MET A 26 -0.97 -7.90 12.79
N MET A 27 0.31 -7.72 12.50
CA MET A 27 0.86 -7.80 11.15
C MET A 27 1.64 -9.09 11.00
N MET A 28 1.47 -9.79 9.88
CA MET A 28 2.15 -11.06 9.63
C MET A 28 2.40 -11.32 8.15
N TYR A 29 3.49 -12.00 7.84
CA TYR A 29 3.63 -12.76 6.61
C TYR A 29 2.92 -14.11 6.77
N THR A 30 2.07 -14.47 5.81
CA THR A 30 1.26 -15.70 5.83
C THR A 30 2.11 -16.95 5.95
N ASP A 31 3.18 -17.05 5.16
CA ASP A 31 4.12 -18.16 5.15
C ASP A 31 4.89 -18.28 6.47
N ALA A 32 5.40 -17.18 6.99
CA ALA A 32 6.16 -17.17 8.24
C ALA A 32 5.28 -17.49 9.46
N PHE A 33 4.03 -17.06 9.48
CA PHE A 33 3.11 -17.26 10.59
C PHE A 33 2.47 -18.65 10.60
N ALA A 34 1.99 -19.12 9.42
CA ALA A 34 1.14 -20.29 9.34
C ALA A 34 1.36 -21.16 8.08
N GLY A 35 2.33 -20.83 7.25
CA GLY A 35 2.64 -21.52 6.01
C GLY A 35 1.70 -21.19 4.86
N THR A 36 0.39 -21.20 5.06
CA THR A 36 -0.65 -20.98 4.06
C THR A 36 -1.83 -20.20 4.62
N LEU A 37 -2.72 -19.72 3.75
CA LEU A 37 -4.00 -19.13 4.17
C LEU A 37 -4.87 -20.11 4.95
N GLN A 38 -4.83 -21.39 4.60
CA GLN A 38 -5.50 -22.44 5.39
C GLN A 38 -4.92 -22.51 6.80
N GLY A 39 -3.59 -22.49 6.95
CA GLY A 39 -2.94 -22.48 8.26
C GLY A 39 -3.30 -21.23 9.09
N VAL A 40 -3.51 -20.07 8.45
CA VAL A 40 -4.01 -18.86 9.13
C VAL A 40 -5.43 -19.09 9.66
N LYS A 41 -6.32 -19.70 8.85
CA LYS A 41 -7.69 -20.04 9.30
C LYS A 41 -7.66 -20.90 10.56
N GLU A 42 -6.79 -21.90 10.62
CA GLU A 42 -6.62 -22.80 11.77
C GLU A 42 -6.08 -22.10 13.02
N LYS A 43 -5.39 -20.97 12.86
CA LYS A 43 -4.83 -20.16 13.96
C LYS A 43 -5.70 -18.97 14.37
N LEU A 44 -6.89 -18.78 13.81
CA LEU A 44 -7.73 -17.61 14.13
C LEU A 44 -8.12 -17.55 15.61
N ASP A 45 -8.34 -18.69 16.27
CA ASP A 45 -8.62 -18.72 17.71
C ASP A 45 -7.42 -18.22 18.54
N TYR A 46 -6.20 -18.54 18.10
CA TYR A 46 -4.98 -17.99 18.71
C TYR A 46 -4.91 -16.48 18.50
N VAL A 47 -5.12 -16.00 17.28
CA VAL A 47 -5.13 -14.55 16.96
C VAL A 47 -6.12 -13.82 17.85
N LYS A 48 -7.34 -14.35 17.98
CA LYS A 48 -8.39 -13.80 18.84
C LYS A 48 -8.03 -13.87 20.33
N SER A 49 -7.39 -14.95 20.79
CA SER A 49 -6.95 -15.09 22.19
C SER A 49 -5.91 -14.04 22.58
N CYS A 50 -5.16 -13.50 21.61
CA CYS A 50 -4.26 -12.36 21.79
C CYS A 50 -4.98 -11.00 21.88
N GLY A 51 -6.31 -10.96 21.76
CA GLY A 51 -7.10 -9.74 21.75
C GLY A 51 -7.11 -9.02 20.40
N VAL A 52 -6.55 -9.63 19.34
CA VAL A 52 -6.43 -9.03 18.01
C VAL A 52 -7.80 -8.96 17.33
N ASN A 53 -8.14 -7.78 16.80
CA ASN A 53 -9.33 -7.52 16.01
C ASN A 53 -9.04 -6.76 14.68
N TYR A 54 -7.75 -6.61 14.37
CA TYR A 54 -7.26 -6.06 13.10
C TYR A 54 -6.07 -6.91 12.62
N LEU A 55 -6.24 -7.62 11.51
CA LEU A 55 -5.23 -8.52 10.96
C LEU A 55 -4.67 -7.94 9.66
N HIS A 56 -3.41 -7.52 9.68
CA HIS A 56 -2.71 -7.08 8.49
C HIS A 56 -1.90 -8.24 7.91
N MET A 57 -2.37 -8.75 6.78
CA MET A 57 -1.65 -9.73 5.99
C MET A 57 -0.70 -9.01 5.04
N MET A 58 0.61 -9.29 5.18
CA MET A 58 1.65 -8.78 4.28
C MET A 58 1.41 -9.29 2.85
N PRO A 59 2.05 -8.69 1.81
CA PRO A 59 1.70 -8.97 0.42
C PRO A 59 1.65 -10.47 0.11
N LEU A 60 0.49 -10.93 -0.32
CA LEU A 60 0.20 -12.33 -0.61
C LEU A 60 -0.27 -12.57 -2.07
N LEU A 61 -0.35 -11.49 -2.87
CA LEU A 61 -0.74 -11.62 -4.28
C LEU A 61 0.38 -12.21 -5.12
N GLU A 62 0.03 -12.76 -6.28
CA GLU A 62 0.98 -13.44 -7.18
C GLU A 62 2.18 -12.55 -7.51
N SER A 63 3.37 -13.05 -7.24
CA SER A 63 4.65 -12.40 -7.51
C SER A 63 5.72 -13.44 -7.84
N PRO A 64 6.72 -13.12 -8.68
CA PRO A 64 7.72 -14.08 -9.13
C PRO A 64 8.70 -14.43 -8.02
N LYS A 65 8.94 -15.73 -7.82
CA LYS A 65 9.88 -16.21 -6.80
C LYS A 65 11.29 -15.64 -7.01
N GLY A 66 11.87 -15.11 -5.94
CA GLY A 66 13.25 -14.58 -5.91
C GLY A 66 13.40 -13.17 -6.52
N ARG A 67 12.34 -12.61 -7.14
CA ARG A 67 12.26 -11.23 -7.64
C ARG A 67 10.93 -10.61 -7.24
N ASP A 68 10.55 -10.81 -6.00
CA ASP A 68 9.22 -10.44 -5.51
C ASP A 68 9.25 -9.29 -4.49
N ASP A 69 10.42 -8.91 -3.98
CA ASP A 69 10.56 -7.84 -2.99
C ASP A 69 9.58 -8.03 -1.81
N GLY A 70 9.58 -9.24 -1.19
CA GLY A 70 8.64 -9.54 -0.11
C GLY A 70 7.16 -9.60 -0.54
N GLY A 71 6.89 -9.69 -1.85
CA GLY A 71 5.55 -9.72 -2.44
C GLY A 71 5.11 -8.37 -3.04
N TYR A 72 5.94 -7.33 -2.96
CA TYR A 72 5.61 -6.02 -3.53
C TYR A 72 5.80 -5.94 -5.06
N ALA A 73 6.45 -6.92 -5.70
CA ALA A 73 6.51 -7.03 -7.15
C ALA A 73 5.31 -7.84 -7.68
N VAL A 74 4.11 -7.25 -7.70
CA VAL A 74 2.86 -7.93 -8.03
C VAL A 74 2.78 -8.25 -9.52
N ALA A 75 2.62 -9.54 -9.85
CA ALA A 75 2.44 -10.05 -11.21
C ALA A 75 0.95 -10.23 -11.60
N ASP A 76 0.07 -10.46 -10.63
CA ASP A 76 -1.38 -10.51 -10.83
C ASP A 76 -2.11 -10.05 -9.55
N PHE A 77 -2.87 -8.96 -9.65
CA PHE A 77 -3.62 -8.41 -8.52
C PHE A 77 -4.86 -9.24 -8.12
N ARG A 78 -5.23 -10.24 -8.92
CA ARG A 78 -6.43 -11.06 -8.71
C ARG A 78 -6.13 -12.52 -8.37
N LYS A 79 -4.85 -12.81 -8.14
CA LYS A 79 -4.40 -14.14 -7.71
C LYS A 79 -3.56 -14.05 -6.45
N VAL A 80 -3.69 -15.05 -5.61
CA VAL A 80 -2.80 -15.30 -4.48
C VAL A 80 -1.57 -16.08 -4.97
N LYS A 81 -0.42 -15.89 -4.34
CA LYS A 81 0.76 -16.75 -4.56
C LYS A 81 0.34 -18.22 -4.42
N PRO A 82 0.63 -19.09 -5.40
CA PRO A 82 0.17 -20.49 -5.37
C PRO A 82 0.57 -21.27 -4.11
N GLU A 83 1.74 -20.95 -3.55
CA GLU A 83 2.24 -21.57 -2.33
C GLU A 83 1.48 -21.14 -1.05
N LEU A 84 0.76 -20.03 -1.09
CA LEU A 84 -0.03 -19.54 0.04
C LEU A 84 -1.50 -19.99 -0.02
N GLY A 85 -2.01 -20.28 -1.21
CA GLY A 85 -3.40 -20.67 -1.44
C GLY A 85 -4.03 -20.02 -2.66
N THR A 86 -5.34 -19.84 -2.61
CA THR A 86 -6.16 -19.31 -3.69
C THR A 86 -6.92 -18.04 -3.28
N ILE A 87 -7.56 -17.37 -4.24
CA ILE A 87 -8.48 -16.25 -3.96
C ILE A 87 -9.70 -16.73 -3.16
N GLU A 88 -10.13 -17.95 -3.36
CA GLU A 88 -11.23 -18.57 -2.62
C GLU A 88 -10.82 -18.78 -1.16
N ASP A 89 -9.59 -19.22 -0.89
CA ASP A 89 -9.06 -19.32 0.48
C ASP A 89 -8.99 -17.96 1.17
N LEU A 90 -8.62 -16.90 0.44
CA LEU A 90 -8.63 -15.54 0.96
C LEU A 90 -10.04 -15.09 1.34
N LYS A 91 -11.03 -15.32 0.46
CA LYS A 91 -12.44 -14.98 0.73
C LYS A 91 -13.01 -15.75 1.93
N GLU A 92 -12.64 -17.00 2.06
CA GLU A 92 -13.05 -17.82 3.22
C GLU A 92 -12.40 -17.28 4.51
N LEU A 93 -11.10 -17.00 4.49
CA LEU A 93 -10.39 -16.43 5.64
C LEU A 93 -11.01 -15.10 6.08
N THR A 94 -11.26 -14.17 5.16
CA THR A 94 -11.87 -12.88 5.50
C THR A 94 -13.29 -13.04 6.05
N SER A 95 -14.08 -13.99 5.54
CA SER A 95 -15.40 -14.31 6.08
C SER A 95 -15.33 -14.80 7.53
N LEU A 96 -14.42 -15.72 7.82
CA LEU A 96 -14.19 -16.22 9.18
C LEU A 96 -13.66 -15.12 10.12
N CYS A 97 -12.79 -14.23 9.63
CA CYS A 97 -12.34 -13.06 10.38
C CYS A 97 -13.53 -12.17 10.77
N HIS A 98 -14.42 -11.86 9.81
CA HIS A 98 -15.60 -11.03 10.05
C HIS A 98 -16.57 -11.66 11.06
N GLU A 99 -16.77 -12.99 11.03
CA GLU A 99 -17.58 -13.71 12.00
C GLU A 99 -17.01 -13.59 13.42
N GLN A 100 -15.69 -13.48 13.54
CA GLN A 100 -14.98 -13.31 14.81
C GLN A 100 -14.77 -11.84 15.22
N GLY A 101 -15.22 -10.88 14.40
CA GLY A 101 -15.05 -9.45 14.64
C GLY A 101 -13.64 -8.93 14.34
N ILE A 102 -12.89 -9.62 13.48
CA ILE A 102 -11.55 -9.24 13.03
C ILE A 102 -11.67 -8.55 11.67
N SER A 103 -11.13 -7.34 11.54
CA SER A 103 -11.01 -6.62 10.26
C SER A 103 -9.71 -7.01 9.56
N CYS A 104 -9.77 -7.19 8.23
CA CYS A 104 -8.64 -7.62 7.41
C CYS A 104 -8.03 -6.47 6.65
N CYS A 105 -6.72 -6.31 6.75
CA CYS A 105 -5.92 -5.36 5.97
C CYS A 105 -5.03 -6.11 4.97
N LEU A 106 -4.90 -5.55 3.76
CA LEU A 106 -4.02 -6.05 2.72
C LEU A 106 -3.31 -4.90 2.02
N ASP A 107 -2.04 -5.14 1.65
CA ASP A 107 -1.25 -4.21 0.85
C ASP A 107 -1.78 -4.12 -0.58
N PHE A 108 -1.83 -2.90 -1.10
CA PHE A 108 -2.15 -2.60 -2.48
C PHE A 108 -1.04 -1.77 -3.11
N VAL A 109 -0.21 -2.43 -3.91
CA VAL A 109 0.93 -1.82 -4.58
C VAL A 109 0.44 -1.06 -5.80
N MET A 110 0.40 0.26 -5.71
CA MET A 110 -0.14 1.09 -6.78
C MET A 110 0.92 1.83 -7.61
N ASN A 111 2.17 1.92 -7.13
CA ASN A 111 3.22 2.63 -7.86
C ASN A 111 3.74 1.85 -9.08
N HIS A 112 3.79 0.54 -9.01
CA HIS A 112 4.44 -0.32 -10.01
C HIS A 112 3.79 -1.69 -10.11
N THR A 113 4.18 -2.45 -11.14
CA THR A 113 3.92 -3.90 -11.23
C THR A 113 5.24 -4.64 -11.36
N SER A 114 5.22 -5.97 -11.14
CA SER A 114 6.30 -6.83 -11.58
C SER A 114 6.48 -6.77 -13.11
N GLU A 115 7.72 -6.96 -13.58
CA GLU A 115 8.00 -7.20 -15.01
C GLU A 115 7.30 -8.47 -15.56
N ASP A 116 6.86 -9.34 -14.66
CA ASP A 116 6.10 -10.55 -14.99
C ASP A 116 4.58 -10.32 -15.08
N HIS A 117 4.09 -9.13 -14.78
CA HIS A 117 2.69 -8.75 -14.97
C HIS A 117 2.29 -8.83 -16.45
N ALA A 118 1.05 -9.22 -16.74
CA ALA A 118 0.56 -9.36 -18.11
C ALA A 118 0.77 -8.08 -18.95
N TRP A 119 0.54 -6.91 -18.37
CA TRP A 119 0.80 -5.62 -19.04
C TRP A 119 2.29 -5.40 -19.34
N ALA A 120 3.16 -5.74 -18.41
CA ALA A 120 4.60 -5.60 -18.58
C ALA A 120 5.13 -6.52 -19.68
N LYS A 121 4.68 -7.78 -19.72
CA LYS A 121 5.02 -8.74 -20.78
C LYS A 121 4.54 -8.27 -22.16
N ALA A 122 3.32 -7.76 -22.27
CA ALA A 122 2.81 -7.18 -23.52
C ALA A 122 3.59 -5.93 -23.93
N ALA A 123 3.91 -5.04 -22.98
CA ALA A 123 4.73 -3.85 -23.23
C ALA A 123 6.13 -4.21 -23.75
N ARG A 124 6.77 -5.21 -23.14
CA ARG A 124 8.07 -5.75 -23.56
C ARG A 124 8.00 -6.34 -24.97
N ALA A 125 6.91 -7.03 -25.30
CA ALA A 125 6.65 -7.57 -26.65
C ALA A 125 6.33 -6.50 -27.71
N GLY A 126 6.21 -5.23 -27.33
CA GLY A 126 6.04 -4.12 -28.23
C GLY A 126 4.59 -3.64 -28.43
N ASP A 127 3.63 -4.13 -27.61
CA ASP A 127 2.26 -3.64 -27.65
C ASP A 127 2.20 -2.14 -27.24
N PRO A 128 1.75 -1.23 -28.11
CA PRO A 128 1.77 0.21 -27.81
C PRO A 128 0.84 0.60 -26.67
N GLN A 129 -0.30 -0.08 -26.53
CA GLN A 129 -1.26 0.22 -25.46
C GLN A 129 -0.70 -0.22 -24.11
N ALA A 130 -0.06 -1.39 -24.04
CA ALA A 130 0.60 -1.86 -22.84
C ALA A 130 1.80 -0.98 -22.48
N ARG A 131 2.61 -0.54 -23.46
CA ARG A 131 3.72 0.41 -23.24
C ARG A 131 3.25 1.73 -22.64
N SER A 132 2.11 2.27 -23.09
CA SER A 132 1.56 3.53 -22.56
C SER A 132 1.18 3.48 -21.08
N ARG A 133 1.11 2.28 -20.48
CA ARG A 133 0.85 2.07 -19.05
C ARG A 133 2.08 2.29 -18.17
N TYR A 134 3.27 2.33 -18.79
CA TYR A 134 4.57 2.50 -18.15
C TYR A 134 5.33 3.67 -18.76
N PHE A 135 6.51 3.94 -18.26
CA PHE A 135 7.44 4.94 -18.80
C PHE A 135 8.52 4.23 -19.59
N PHE A 136 8.33 4.09 -20.91
CA PHE A 136 9.27 3.51 -21.85
C PHE A 136 9.96 4.58 -22.68
N TYR A 137 11.27 4.41 -22.92
CA TYR A 137 12.10 5.31 -23.71
C TYR A 137 13.03 4.52 -24.64
N ASP A 138 13.26 5.05 -25.85
CA ASP A 138 14.15 4.40 -26.83
C ASP A 138 15.63 4.51 -26.47
N ASN A 139 15.99 5.47 -25.62
CA ASN A 139 17.36 5.76 -25.23
C ASN A 139 17.40 6.43 -23.84
N TRP A 140 18.60 6.83 -23.40
CA TRP A 140 18.84 7.45 -22.11
C TRP A 140 18.66 8.98 -22.05
N ASP A 141 18.26 9.65 -23.13
CA ASP A 141 18.17 11.12 -23.17
C ASP A 141 17.18 11.69 -22.16
N ILE A 142 15.98 11.12 -22.10
CA ILE A 142 14.95 11.54 -21.13
C ILE A 142 15.20 10.91 -19.75
N PRO A 143 15.53 9.61 -19.62
CA PRO A 143 15.92 9.02 -18.35
C PRO A 143 17.02 9.79 -17.61
N ASN A 144 18.09 10.19 -18.28
CA ASN A 144 19.17 10.98 -17.65
C ASN A 144 18.68 12.32 -17.09
N LYS A 145 17.71 12.97 -17.75
CA LYS A 145 17.11 14.22 -17.24
C LYS A 145 16.26 14.00 -15.99
N TYR A 146 15.61 12.83 -15.87
CA TYR A 146 14.93 12.45 -14.62
C TYR A 146 15.93 12.24 -13.49
N GLU A 147 17.06 11.55 -13.76
CA GLU A 147 18.10 11.28 -12.75
C GLU A 147 18.72 12.56 -12.16
N GLU A 148 18.70 13.68 -12.90
CA GLU A 148 19.16 14.99 -12.40
C GLU A 148 18.32 15.52 -11.21
N THR A 149 17.04 15.16 -11.13
CA THR A 149 16.09 15.75 -10.18
C THR A 149 15.39 14.73 -9.29
N THR A 150 15.25 13.47 -9.74
CA THR A 150 14.54 12.41 -9.03
C THR A 150 15.48 11.66 -8.10
N PRO A 151 15.29 11.73 -6.77
CA PRO A 151 16.13 11.01 -5.83
C PRO A 151 15.96 9.49 -5.97
N GLN A 152 17.05 8.75 -5.83
CA GLN A 152 17.02 7.30 -5.78
C GLN A 152 16.47 6.81 -4.44
N VAL A 153 15.65 5.77 -4.44
CA VAL A 153 15.09 5.16 -3.23
C VAL A 153 16.09 4.21 -2.60
N PHE A 154 16.70 3.35 -3.42
CA PHE A 154 17.67 2.35 -2.97
C PHE A 154 19.04 2.55 -3.64
N PRO A 155 19.79 3.60 -3.29
CA PRO A 155 21.03 3.96 -4.01
C PRO A 155 22.15 2.90 -3.89
N THR A 156 22.08 2.00 -2.92
CA THR A 156 23.07 0.93 -2.69
C THR A 156 22.66 -0.42 -3.25
N THR A 157 21.38 -0.78 -3.16
CA THR A 157 20.86 -2.12 -3.52
C THR A 157 20.22 -2.15 -4.90
N ALA A 158 19.65 -1.03 -5.36
CA ALA A 158 19.05 -0.86 -6.67
C ALA A 158 19.29 0.58 -7.17
N PRO A 159 20.54 0.92 -7.57
CA PRO A 159 20.90 2.27 -7.98
C PRO A 159 20.23 2.67 -9.28
N GLY A 160 19.87 3.96 -9.38
CA GLY A 160 19.15 4.54 -10.52
C GLY A 160 17.62 4.43 -10.40
N ASN A 161 16.94 5.13 -11.30
CA ASN A 161 15.48 5.11 -11.41
C ASN A 161 15.02 4.49 -12.73
N PHE A 162 15.94 3.92 -13.51
CA PHE A 162 15.66 3.35 -14.82
C PHE A 162 16.45 2.08 -15.07
N THR A 163 15.85 1.16 -15.83
CA THR A 163 16.45 -0.12 -16.21
C THR A 163 16.46 -0.28 -17.72
N TRP A 164 17.62 -0.66 -18.28
CA TRP A 164 17.77 -1.03 -19.67
C TRP A 164 17.24 -2.46 -19.91
N LEU A 165 16.41 -2.62 -20.93
CA LEU A 165 15.84 -3.89 -21.38
C LEU A 165 16.51 -4.30 -22.71
N PRO A 166 17.54 -5.15 -22.69
CA PRO A 166 18.33 -5.48 -23.89
C PRO A 166 17.52 -6.28 -24.93
N ASP A 167 16.53 -7.04 -24.50
CA ASP A 167 15.70 -7.89 -25.34
C ASP A 167 14.71 -7.09 -26.23
N CYS A 168 14.30 -5.91 -25.82
CA CYS A 168 13.45 -5.03 -26.62
C CYS A 168 14.10 -3.67 -26.95
N ASN A 169 15.36 -3.46 -26.57
CA ASN A 169 16.14 -2.26 -26.82
C ASN A 169 15.44 -0.97 -26.32
N GLN A 170 14.96 -1.00 -25.06
CA GLN A 170 14.22 0.07 -24.43
C GLN A 170 14.75 0.34 -23.01
N VAL A 171 14.51 1.54 -22.50
CA VAL A 171 14.69 1.90 -21.09
C VAL A 171 13.32 2.04 -20.44
N VAL A 172 13.13 1.45 -19.26
CA VAL A 172 11.90 1.55 -18.49
C VAL A 172 12.16 2.17 -17.13
N MET A 173 11.22 2.95 -16.60
CA MET A 173 11.33 3.55 -15.28
C MET A 173 11.10 2.50 -14.18
N THR A 174 12.01 2.47 -13.20
CA THR A 174 12.04 1.51 -12.10
C THR A 174 12.50 2.22 -10.82
N THR A 175 11.60 2.95 -10.19
CA THR A 175 11.90 3.75 -8.98
C THR A 175 12.43 2.89 -7.83
N PHE A 176 12.02 1.63 -7.73
CA PHE A 176 12.42 0.67 -6.69
C PHE A 176 13.41 -0.36 -7.25
N TYR A 177 12.99 -1.59 -7.49
CA TYR A 177 13.87 -2.61 -8.06
C TYR A 177 13.76 -2.69 -9.59
N PRO A 178 14.80 -3.16 -10.30
CA PRO A 178 14.79 -3.29 -11.77
C PRO A 178 13.64 -4.11 -12.36
N TYR A 179 13.06 -5.01 -11.59
CA TYR A 179 11.93 -5.86 -11.97
C TYR A 179 10.56 -5.28 -11.55
N GLN A 180 10.52 -4.03 -11.01
CA GLN A 180 9.31 -3.30 -10.61
C GLN A 180 9.16 -2.08 -11.52
N TRP A 181 8.25 -2.17 -12.51
CA TRP A 181 8.07 -1.15 -13.53
C TRP A 181 7.01 -0.14 -13.14
N ASP A 182 7.37 1.13 -13.13
CA ASP A 182 6.53 2.22 -12.66
C ASP A 182 5.34 2.47 -13.58
N LEU A 183 4.15 2.53 -12.99
CA LEU A 183 2.89 2.79 -13.69
C LEU A 183 2.72 4.26 -14.03
N ASN A 184 2.26 4.54 -15.26
CA ASN A 184 2.00 5.88 -15.77
C ASN A 184 0.54 6.30 -15.54
N TYR A 185 0.27 6.94 -14.43
CA TYR A 185 -1.07 7.44 -14.10
C TYR A 185 -1.54 8.66 -14.94
N ALA A 186 -0.70 9.23 -15.80
CA ALA A 186 -1.17 10.17 -16.83
C ALA A 186 -2.04 9.46 -17.89
N ASN A 187 -1.90 8.14 -18.02
CA ASN A 187 -2.84 7.29 -18.74
C ASN A 187 -4.01 6.92 -17.83
N CYS A 188 -5.20 7.48 -18.09
CA CYS A 188 -6.40 7.23 -17.27
C CYS A 188 -6.81 5.75 -17.19
N MET A 189 -6.44 4.93 -18.18
CA MET A 189 -6.71 3.48 -18.14
C MET A 189 -5.96 2.80 -16.99
N VAL A 190 -4.75 3.28 -16.64
CA VAL A 190 -4.00 2.77 -15.49
C VAL A 190 -4.80 2.99 -14.20
N PHE A 191 -5.31 4.21 -13.98
CA PHE A 191 -6.13 4.52 -12.81
C PHE A 191 -7.38 3.65 -12.76
N ASN A 192 -8.11 3.53 -13.87
CA ASN A 192 -9.34 2.74 -13.93
C ASN A 192 -9.09 1.26 -13.60
N ASP A 193 -8.08 0.66 -14.21
CA ASP A 193 -7.76 -0.76 -13.99
C ASP A 193 -7.23 -1.02 -12.57
N MET A 194 -6.42 -0.09 -12.01
CA MET A 194 -5.94 -0.20 -10.64
C MET A 194 -7.07 -0.03 -9.63
N VAL A 195 -8.01 0.89 -9.85
CA VAL A 195 -9.21 1.02 -9.01
C VAL A 195 -10.07 -0.26 -9.08
N ASP A 196 -10.24 -0.85 -10.27
CA ASP A 196 -10.98 -2.10 -10.43
C ASP A 196 -10.30 -3.26 -9.68
N ASN A 197 -8.96 -3.32 -9.68
CA ASN A 197 -8.22 -4.27 -8.86
C ASN A 197 -8.39 -4.01 -7.36
N MET A 198 -8.37 -2.76 -6.92
CA MET A 198 -8.66 -2.40 -5.53
C MET A 198 -10.06 -2.86 -5.11
N LEU A 199 -11.07 -2.57 -5.94
CA LEU A 199 -12.46 -2.99 -5.68
C LEU A 199 -12.62 -4.52 -5.70
N PHE A 200 -11.85 -5.23 -6.53
CA PHE A 200 -11.81 -6.69 -6.50
C PHE A 200 -11.34 -7.20 -5.13
N LEU A 201 -10.28 -6.64 -4.56
CA LEU A 201 -9.78 -7.04 -3.23
C LEU A 201 -10.79 -6.71 -2.12
N THR A 202 -11.44 -5.55 -2.18
CA THR A 202 -12.53 -5.22 -1.23
C THR A 202 -13.68 -6.23 -1.34
N ASN A 203 -13.97 -6.70 -2.55
CA ASN A 203 -14.98 -7.72 -2.82
C ASN A 203 -14.55 -9.14 -2.33
N CYS A 204 -13.26 -9.34 -2.08
CA CYS A 204 -12.74 -10.52 -1.37
C CYS A 204 -12.84 -10.40 0.16
N GLY A 205 -13.38 -9.30 0.69
CA GLY A 205 -13.58 -9.09 2.13
C GLY A 205 -12.47 -8.30 2.83
N ILE A 206 -11.61 -7.63 2.08
CA ILE A 206 -10.59 -6.75 2.67
C ILE A 206 -11.26 -5.45 3.15
N ASP A 207 -11.05 -5.13 4.43
CA ASP A 207 -11.64 -3.99 5.12
C ASP A 207 -10.78 -2.74 5.07
N VAL A 208 -9.47 -2.93 5.00
CA VAL A 208 -8.47 -1.86 4.96
C VAL A 208 -7.51 -2.11 3.80
N ILE A 209 -7.46 -1.19 2.87
CA ILE A 209 -6.50 -1.19 1.78
C ILE A 209 -5.30 -0.35 2.21
N ARG A 210 -4.15 -0.98 2.42
CA ARG A 210 -2.89 -0.27 2.64
C ARG A 210 -2.32 0.14 1.29
N LEU A 211 -2.35 1.42 1.02
CA LEU A 211 -1.76 2.01 -0.19
C LEU A 211 -0.25 2.09 -0.02
N ASP A 212 0.46 1.26 -0.77
CA ASP A 212 1.91 1.19 -0.76
C ASP A 212 2.53 2.32 -1.58
N ALA A 213 3.66 2.86 -1.12
CA ALA A 213 4.49 3.84 -1.82
C ALA A 213 3.73 5.05 -2.39
N VAL A 214 2.69 5.52 -1.68
CA VAL A 214 1.76 6.57 -2.15
C VAL A 214 2.48 7.81 -2.70
N PRO A 215 3.52 8.35 -2.04
CA PRO A 215 4.17 9.59 -2.50
C PRO A 215 4.76 9.52 -3.91
N TYR A 216 4.99 8.32 -4.45
CA TYR A 216 5.74 8.08 -5.69
C TYR A 216 4.86 7.87 -6.93
N ILE A 217 3.53 7.77 -6.80
CA ILE A 217 2.64 7.30 -7.88
C ILE A 217 2.52 8.24 -9.09
N TRP A 218 2.96 9.49 -9.00
CA TRP A 218 3.02 10.43 -10.12
C TRP A 218 4.44 10.83 -10.45
N LYS A 219 4.77 10.78 -11.75
CA LYS A 219 6.10 11.14 -12.27
C LYS A 219 6.00 12.36 -13.16
N GLU A 220 6.93 13.29 -12.99
CA GLU A 220 7.00 14.50 -13.80
C GLU A 220 8.46 14.93 -13.98
N LEU A 221 8.86 15.09 -15.24
CA LEU A 221 10.22 15.49 -15.61
C LEU A 221 10.58 16.86 -14.99
N GLY A 222 11.80 16.98 -14.48
CA GLY A 222 12.29 18.20 -13.84
C GLY A 222 11.80 18.39 -12.40
N THR A 223 11.13 17.40 -11.84
CA THR A 223 10.68 17.38 -10.44
C THR A 223 11.35 16.23 -9.68
N LYS A 224 11.06 16.14 -8.37
CA LYS A 224 11.50 15.00 -7.56
C LYS A 224 10.64 13.73 -7.78
N SER A 225 9.60 13.79 -8.62
CA SER A 225 8.62 12.71 -8.83
C SER A 225 8.10 12.11 -7.52
N ARG A 226 7.90 12.96 -6.51
CA ARG A 226 7.47 12.59 -5.15
C ARG A 226 6.64 13.71 -4.53
N ASN A 227 5.54 13.38 -3.87
CA ASN A 227 4.63 14.34 -3.20
C ASN A 227 4.06 15.40 -4.14
N LEU A 228 3.85 15.08 -5.41
CA LEU A 228 3.29 16.02 -6.37
C LEU A 228 1.77 16.21 -6.17
N PRO A 229 1.19 17.35 -6.56
CA PRO A 229 -0.24 17.61 -6.37
C PRO A 229 -1.16 16.55 -6.98
N GLN A 230 -0.73 15.93 -8.06
CA GLN A 230 -1.47 14.86 -8.75
C GLN A 230 -1.58 13.59 -7.89
N VAL A 231 -0.58 13.31 -7.04
CA VAL A 231 -0.65 12.21 -6.06
C VAL A 231 -1.88 12.37 -5.16
N HIS A 232 -2.05 13.57 -4.59
CA HIS A 232 -3.18 13.91 -3.73
C HIS A 232 -4.52 13.80 -4.48
N THR A 233 -4.55 14.21 -5.76
CA THR A 233 -5.74 14.06 -6.60
C THR A 233 -6.12 12.59 -6.79
N LEU A 234 -5.14 11.72 -7.11
CA LEU A 234 -5.37 10.28 -7.30
C LEU A 234 -5.87 9.62 -6.02
N VAL A 235 -5.23 9.90 -4.87
CA VAL A 235 -5.67 9.36 -3.57
C VAL A 235 -7.09 9.80 -3.22
N ARG A 236 -7.41 11.07 -3.46
CA ARG A 236 -8.78 11.60 -3.26
C ARG A 236 -9.81 10.91 -4.16
N MET A 237 -9.46 10.66 -5.43
CA MET A 237 -10.33 9.93 -6.34
C MET A 237 -10.55 8.49 -5.85
N MET A 238 -9.50 7.79 -5.38
CA MET A 238 -9.65 6.45 -4.78
C MET A 238 -10.52 6.48 -3.54
N ARG A 239 -10.37 7.50 -2.69
CA ARG A 239 -11.21 7.71 -1.51
C ARG A 239 -12.69 7.87 -1.90
N LEU A 240 -12.99 8.72 -2.87
CA LEU A 240 -14.36 8.94 -3.35
C LEU A 240 -14.98 7.67 -3.94
N VAL A 241 -14.21 6.91 -4.73
CA VAL A 241 -14.68 5.62 -5.25
C VAL A 241 -15.01 4.65 -4.11
N SER A 242 -14.14 4.56 -3.10
CA SER A 242 -14.38 3.70 -1.92
C SER A 242 -15.65 4.11 -1.19
N GLU A 243 -15.87 5.40 -0.94
CA GLU A 243 -17.06 5.91 -0.26
C GLU A 243 -18.35 5.63 -1.01
N ILE A 244 -18.32 5.62 -2.36
CA ILE A 244 -19.49 5.33 -3.20
C ILE A 244 -19.79 3.82 -3.29
N VAL A 245 -18.74 3.00 -3.44
CA VAL A 245 -18.89 1.58 -3.81
C VAL A 245 -18.83 0.65 -2.60
N CYS A 246 -17.94 0.93 -1.64
CA CYS A 246 -17.68 0.12 -0.45
C CYS A 246 -17.41 1.04 0.77
N PRO A 247 -18.41 1.77 1.27
CA PRO A 247 -18.25 2.85 2.26
C PRO A 247 -17.72 2.38 3.62
N GLY A 248 -17.72 1.07 3.86
CA GLY A 248 -17.13 0.48 5.06
C GLY A 248 -15.64 0.20 4.95
N VAL A 249 -15.02 0.39 3.78
CA VAL A 249 -13.59 0.12 3.53
C VAL A 249 -12.76 1.38 3.82
N LEU A 250 -11.58 1.17 4.40
CA LEU A 250 -10.65 2.25 4.75
C LEU A 250 -9.43 2.24 3.83
N LEU A 251 -8.86 3.42 3.59
CA LEU A 251 -7.57 3.61 2.97
C LEU A 251 -6.52 3.96 4.05
N LEU A 252 -5.50 3.13 4.19
CA LEU A 252 -4.33 3.37 5.03
C LEU A 252 -3.16 3.73 4.11
N GLY A 253 -2.68 4.97 4.17
CA GLY A 253 -1.58 5.43 3.33
C GLY A 253 -0.22 5.13 3.97
N GLU A 254 0.68 4.52 3.19
CA GLU A 254 2.08 4.46 3.57
C GLU A 254 2.80 5.71 3.10
N VAL A 255 3.14 6.56 4.06
CA VAL A 255 3.84 7.83 3.86
C VAL A 255 4.92 7.95 4.94
N VAL A 256 6.10 7.41 4.63
CA VAL A 256 7.25 7.43 5.56
C VAL A 256 8.12 8.63 5.22
N MET A 257 7.85 9.77 5.87
CA MET A 257 8.50 11.05 5.60
C MET A 257 8.57 11.91 6.87
N GLU A 258 9.20 13.07 6.74
CA GLU A 258 9.18 14.12 7.75
C GLU A 258 7.72 14.48 8.14
N PRO A 259 7.42 14.74 9.42
CA PRO A 259 6.05 14.94 9.91
C PRO A 259 5.22 15.93 9.09
N ALA A 260 5.82 17.04 8.68
CA ALA A 260 5.11 18.06 7.90
C ALA A 260 4.67 17.59 6.50
N LYS A 261 5.31 16.55 5.95
CA LYS A 261 4.99 15.96 4.65
C LYS A 261 3.98 14.82 4.73
N VAL A 262 3.75 14.28 5.93
CA VAL A 262 2.77 13.19 6.17
C VAL A 262 1.36 13.74 6.23
N LEU A 263 1.14 14.80 6.98
CA LEU A 263 -0.20 15.35 7.25
C LEU A 263 -1.03 15.69 6.01
N PRO A 264 -0.47 16.22 4.91
CA PRO A 264 -1.23 16.48 3.69
C PRO A 264 -1.97 15.26 3.12
N TYR A 265 -1.52 14.03 3.41
CA TYR A 265 -2.16 12.80 2.95
C TYR A 265 -3.44 12.41 3.69
N PHE A 266 -3.79 13.11 4.77
CA PHE A 266 -5.15 13.10 5.31
C PHE A 266 -6.11 13.93 4.45
N GLY A 267 -5.57 14.84 3.61
CA GLY A 267 -6.34 15.86 2.93
C GLY A 267 -6.78 16.96 3.88
N SER A 268 -7.94 17.53 3.64
CA SER A 268 -8.66 18.39 4.57
C SER A 268 -9.95 17.71 5.02
N VAL A 269 -10.59 18.24 6.07
CA VAL A 269 -11.87 17.70 6.55
C VAL A 269 -12.93 17.71 5.45
N ASP A 270 -12.94 18.76 4.60
CA ASP A 270 -13.89 18.86 3.48
C ASP A 270 -13.49 18.08 2.23
N LYS A 271 -12.22 17.72 2.13
CA LYS A 271 -11.64 16.99 0.98
C LYS A 271 -10.69 15.90 1.48
N PRO A 272 -11.23 14.86 2.13
CA PRO A 272 -10.42 13.82 2.74
C PRO A 272 -9.68 12.97 1.70
N GLU A 273 -8.50 12.48 2.09
CA GLU A 273 -7.70 11.54 1.33
C GLU A 273 -7.61 10.20 2.08
N CYS A 274 -6.46 9.85 2.68
CA CYS A 274 -6.39 8.63 3.48
C CYS A 274 -7.25 8.72 4.74
N HIS A 275 -7.86 7.60 5.13
CA HIS A 275 -8.55 7.49 6.43
C HIS A 275 -7.57 7.42 7.58
N MET A 276 -6.45 6.72 7.35
CA MET A 276 -5.40 6.51 8.33
C MET A 276 -4.02 6.66 7.68
N LEU A 277 -3.05 7.06 8.48
CA LEU A 277 -1.63 7.10 8.13
C LEU A 277 -0.80 6.45 9.25
N TYR A 278 0.39 5.95 8.94
CA TYR A 278 1.31 5.42 9.94
C TYR A 278 1.92 6.54 10.79
N ASN A 279 1.99 6.33 12.10
CA ASN A 279 2.60 7.28 13.05
C ASN A 279 4.10 7.03 13.20
N VAL A 280 4.84 7.20 12.12
CA VAL A 280 6.29 6.93 12.03
C VAL A 280 7.08 7.74 13.04
N THR A 281 6.75 9.02 13.20
CA THR A 281 7.47 9.92 14.11
C THR A 281 7.28 9.53 15.58
N THR A 282 6.08 9.09 15.96
CA THR A 282 5.82 8.57 17.31
C THR A 282 6.59 7.27 17.53
N MET A 283 6.62 6.37 16.56
CA MET A 283 7.42 5.15 16.62
C MET A 283 8.90 5.47 16.87
N ALA A 284 9.52 6.29 16.03
CA ALA A 284 10.92 6.68 16.15
C ALA A 284 11.22 7.39 17.48
N SER A 285 10.34 8.30 17.90
CA SER A 285 10.49 9.02 19.18
C SER A 285 10.37 8.09 20.39
N THR A 286 9.54 7.05 20.30
CA THR A 286 9.41 6.03 21.36
C THR A 286 10.71 5.23 21.52
N TRP A 287 11.28 4.76 20.41
CA TRP A 287 12.57 4.05 20.45
C TRP A 287 13.72 4.94 20.94
N ASN A 288 13.76 6.22 20.50
CA ASN A 288 14.71 7.18 21.02
C ASN A 288 14.56 7.35 22.53
N THR A 289 13.33 7.47 23.03
CA THR A 289 13.05 7.59 24.48
C THR A 289 13.55 6.37 25.26
N ILE A 290 13.32 5.17 24.75
CA ILE A 290 13.81 3.93 25.38
C ILE A 290 15.34 3.89 25.42
N ALA A 291 15.99 4.28 24.33
CA ALA A 291 17.45 4.26 24.22
C ALA A 291 18.14 5.34 25.09
N THR A 292 17.60 6.56 25.09
CA THR A 292 18.23 7.72 25.74
C THR A 292 17.71 7.98 27.14
N LYS A 293 16.55 7.41 27.52
CA LYS A 293 15.77 7.71 28.75
C LYS A 293 15.30 9.19 28.83
N ASP A 294 15.23 9.86 27.66
CA ASP A 294 14.72 11.22 27.52
C ASP A 294 13.40 11.24 26.77
N VAL A 295 12.33 11.69 27.44
CA VAL A 295 10.97 11.75 26.90
C VAL A 295 10.70 13.03 26.10
N GLY A 296 11.65 13.94 25.99
CA GLY A 296 11.43 15.28 25.44
C GLY A 296 10.94 15.28 23.98
N LEU A 297 11.51 14.42 23.13
CA LEU A 297 11.07 14.26 21.74
C LEU A 297 9.67 13.66 21.65
N LEU A 298 9.43 12.55 22.36
CA LEU A 298 8.15 11.86 22.36
C LEU A 298 7.02 12.79 22.85
N ARG A 299 7.26 13.55 23.93
CA ARG A 299 6.28 14.50 24.47
C ARG A 299 5.91 15.55 23.44
N ARG A 300 6.88 16.21 22.79
CA ARG A 300 6.61 17.20 21.72
C ARG A 300 5.82 16.59 20.56
N GLN A 301 6.15 15.37 20.16
CA GLN A 301 5.42 14.67 19.10
C GLN A 301 3.97 14.38 19.51
N MET A 302 3.75 13.93 20.75
CA MET A 302 2.39 13.67 21.25
C MET A 302 1.56 14.95 21.36
N ASP A 303 2.17 16.05 21.82
CA ASP A 303 1.51 17.36 21.87
C ASP A 303 1.06 17.81 20.46
N GLN A 304 1.89 17.59 19.43
CA GLN A 304 1.54 17.89 18.04
C GLN A 304 0.41 17.00 17.51
N VAL A 305 0.47 15.70 17.77
CA VAL A 305 -0.56 14.74 17.32
C VAL A 305 -1.90 15.03 18.00
N CYS A 306 -1.90 15.31 19.30
CA CYS A 306 -3.12 15.62 20.06
C CYS A 306 -3.77 16.96 19.66
N ALA A 307 -3.03 17.85 19.01
CA ALA A 307 -3.55 19.11 18.50
C ALA A 307 -4.21 19.01 17.12
N LEU A 308 -4.12 17.85 16.47
CA LEU A 308 -4.71 17.63 15.15
C LEU A 308 -6.23 17.43 15.22
N PRO A 309 -6.95 17.65 14.10
CA PRO A 309 -8.37 17.33 14.02
C PRO A 309 -8.65 15.84 14.35
N ASN A 310 -9.78 15.58 14.99
CA ASN A 310 -10.20 14.21 15.35
C ASN A 310 -10.46 13.30 14.14
N GLU A 311 -10.57 13.87 12.95
CA GLU A 311 -10.69 13.15 11.68
C GLU A 311 -9.38 12.52 11.24
N TYR A 312 -8.24 13.02 11.72
CA TYR A 312 -6.90 12.52 11.38
C TYR A 312 -6.52 11.38 12.30
N VAL A 313 -6.57 10.18 11.78
CA VAL A 313 -6.32 8.96 12.55
C VAL A 313 -4.99 8.35 12.17
N PHE A 314 -4.11 8.20 13.17
CA PHE A 314 -2.84 7.51 13.00
C PHE A 314 -2.96 6.05 13.45
N LEU A 315 -2.39 5.15 12.64
CA LEU A 315 -2.07 3.80 13.06
C LEU A 315 -0.75 3.85 13.83
N ASN A 316 -0.84 3.65 15.15
CA ASN A 316 0.34 3.59 16.02
C ASN A 316 0.97 2.21 15.95
N TYR A 317 2.28 2.17 15.86
CA TYR A 317 3.07 0.94 15.86
C TYR A 317 4.45 1.18 16.44
N LEU A 318 5.15 0.13 16.81
CA LEU A 318 6.52 0.22 17.33
C LEU A 318 7.53 -0.43 16.38
N ARG A 319 7.07 -1.30 15.50
CA ARG A 319 7.89 -1.99 14.49
C ARG A 319 7.00 -2.46 13.34
N CYS A 320 7.54 -2.46 12.13
CA CYS A 320 6.97 -3.13 10.97
C CYS A 320 8.08 -3.89 10.19
N HIS A 321 7.77 -4.37 9.01
CA HIS A 321 8.70 -5.10 8.15
C HIS A 321 9.85 -4.23 7.59
N ASP A 322 9.65 -2.92 7.51
CA ASP A 322 10.62 -1.95 6.95
C ASP A 322 11.44 -1.21 8.01
N ASP A 323 11.04 -1.26 9.29
CA ASP A 323 11.59 -0.41 10.32
C ASP A 323 12.57 -1.12 11.23
N ILE A 324 13.55 -0.34 11.71
CA ILE A 324 14.52 -0.72 12.74
C ILE A 324 15.20 -2.03 12.34
N GLY A 325 15.91 -1.96 11.23
CA GLY A 325 16.82 -3.01 10.76
C GLY A 325 18.08 -3.08 11.60
#